data_73eab35100894ff97bffe2036b705512
#
_entry.id   73eab35100894ff97bffe2036b705512
#
_cell.length_a   1.000
_cell.length_b   1.000
_cell.length_c   1.000
_cell.angle_alpha   90.00
_cell.angle_beta   90.00
_cell.angle_gamma   90.00
#
_symmetry.space_group_name_H-M   'P 1'
#
loop_
_entity.id
_entity.type
_entity.pdbx_description
1 polymer ?
#
loop_
_entity_poly.entity_id
_entity_poly.type
_entity_poly.pdbx_seq_one_letter_code
_entity_poly.pdbx_strand_id
1 'polypeptide(L)'
;MLDAQLAAIDKCRPGLPYNAPHDEARRVLAEGLITLGVIEQTLDEALDLETGDLRKWYMHNTGHWIGLDVHDVGTYKPNGEPRLLEEGMVLTVEPGLYFGAWRPDVDCPERYANLGIRIEDDVLVTANDPDVLTAACPKTVEEIESITGKPF
;
A
#
# COMPACT_ATOMS: atom_id res chain seq x y z
N MET A 1 1.91 3.10 -8.48
CA MET A 1 0.95 2.91 -7.37
C MET A 1 0.13 1.63 -7.57
N LEU A 2 -0.63 1.49 -8.65
CA LEU A 2 -1.46 0.30 -8.90
C LEU A 2 -0.64 -1.00 -8.85
N ASP A 3 0.55 -1.05 -9.44
CA ASP A 3 1.41 -2.23 -9.40
C ASP A 3 1.80 -2.62 -7.96
N ALA A 4 2.04 -1.63 -7.09
CA ALA A 4 2.34 -1.88 -5.69
C ALA A 4 1.14 -2.46 -4.93
N GLN A 5 -0.06 -1.97 -5.22
CA GLN A 5 -1.30 -2.46 -4.63
C GLN A 5 -1.59 -3.91 -5.08
N LEU A 6 -1.49 -4.19 -6.37
CA LEU A 6 -1.69 -5.55 -6.91
C LEU A 6 -0.65 -6.54 -6.37
N ALA A 7 0.62 -6.13 -6.29
CA ALA A 7 1.67 -6.96 -5.71
C ALA A 7 1.44 -7.25 -4.21
N ALA A 8 0.93 -6.25 -3.46
CA ALA A 8 0.57 -6.43 -2.06
C ALA A 8 -0.63 -7.39 -1.89
N ILE A 9 -1.66 -7.27 -2.71
CA ILE A 9 -2.82 -8.19 -2.70
C ILE A 9 -2.35 -9.62 -2.90
N ASP A 10 -1.42 -9.88 -3.82
CA ASP A 10 -0.90 -11.23 -4.05
C ASP A 10 -0.24 -11.86 -2.81
N LYS A 11 0.18 -11.06 -1.84
CA LYS A 11 0.72 -11.52 -0.54
C LYS A 11 -0.34 -11.76 0.53
N CYS A 12 -1.62 -11.52 0.27
CA CYS A 12 -2.70 -11.82 1.22
C CYS A 12 -3.05 -13.32 1.17
N ARG A 13 -2.11 -14.18 1.54
CA ARG A 13 -2.24 -15.65 1.46
C ARG A 13 -2.05 -16.31 2.82
N PRO A 14 -2.75 -17.42 3.08
CA PRO A 14 -2.58 -18.16 4.34
C PRO A 14 -1.12 -18.55 4.57
N GLY A 15 -0.68 -18.42 5.81
CA GLY A 15 0.68 -18.77 6.23
C GLY A 15 1.73 -17.69 6.00
N LEU A 16 1.44 -16.64 5.21
CA LEU A 16 2.30 -15.46 5.14
C LEU A 16 2.06 -14.54 6.34
N PRO A 17 3.10 -13.83 6.81
CA PRO A 17 2.94 -12.89 7.90
C PRO A 17 2.11 -11.67 7.47
N TYR A 18 1.37 -11.07 8.42
CA TYR A 18 0.52 -9.90 8.19
C TYR A 18 1.25 -8.72 7.52
N ASN A 19 2.53 -8.57 7.76
CA ASN A 19 3.33 -7.50 7.14
C ASN A 19 3.80 -7.84 5.71
N ALA A 20 3.61 -9.06 5.20
CA ALA A 20 4.06 -9.43 3.85
C ALA A 20 3.47 -8.54 2.74
N PRO A 21 2.16 -8.18 2.75
CA PRO A 21 1.60 -7.20 1.80
C PRO A 21 2.28 -5.82 1.91
N HIS A 22 2.59 -5.37 3.13
CA HIS A 22 3.25 -4.09 3.35
C HIS A 22 4.70 -4.10 2.82
N ASP A 23 5.44 -5.13 3.11
CA ASP A 23 6.83 -5.27 2.68
C ASP A 23 6.93 -5.31 1.15
N GLU A 24 6.00 -6.01 0.48
CA GLU A 24 5.93 -6.05 -0.97
C GLU A 24 5.53 -4.70 -1.58
N ALA A 25 4.51 -4.02 -1.03
CA ALA A 25 4.15 -2.68 -1.46
C ALA A 25 5.33 -1.71 -1.34
N ARG A 26 6.05 -1.73 -0.21
CA ARG A 26 7.26 -0.92 0.01
C ARG A 26 8.32 -1.17 -1.06
N ARG A 27 8.57 -2.44 -1.38
CA ARG A 27 9.56 -2.82 -2.40
C ARG A 27 9.20 -2.22 -3.77
N VAL A 28 7.97 -2.43 -4.24
CA VAL A 28 7.52 -1.93 -5.55
C VAL A 28 7.50 -0.39 -5.59
N LEU A 29 7.08 0.26 -4.50
CA LEU A 29 7.07 1.73 -4.41
C LEU A 29 8.50 2.29 -4.42
N ALA A 30 9.44 1.68 -3.70
CA ALA A 30 10.84 2.12 -3.68
C ALA A 30 11.47 1.99 -5.08
N GLU A 31 11.30 0.85 -5.75
CA GLU A 31 11.78 0.64 -7.12
C GLU A 31 11.22 1.69 -8.10
N GLY A 32 9.92 1.98 -7.96
CA GLY A 32 9.26 3.02 -8.77
C GLY A 32 9.82 4.42 -8.51
N LEU A 33 10.00 4.80 -7.25
CA LEU A 33 10.55 6.12 -6.88
C LEU A 33 12.02 6.29 -7.27
N ILE A 34 12.81 5.23 -7.19
CA ILE A 34 14.20 5.21 -7.70
C ILE A 34 14.19 5.40 -9.23
N THR A 35 13.34 4.67 -9.93
CA THR A 35 13.20 4.79 -11.40
C THR A 35 12.79 6.20 -11.84
N LEU A 36 11.94 6.86 -11.03
CA LEU A 36 11.51 8.25 -11.29
C LEU A 36 12.55 9.31 -10.85
N GLY A 37 13.65 8.88 -10.25
CA GLY A 37 14.69 9.79 -9.72
C GLY A 37 14.22 10.64 -8.54
N VAL A 38 13.27 10.14 -7.76
CA VAL A 38 12.78 10.76 -6.51
C VAL A 38 13.61 10.29 -5.32
N ILE A 39 14.09 9.06 -5.37
CA ILE A 39 15.01 8.45 -4.40
C ILE A 39 16.32 8.15 -5.13
N GLU A 40 17.45 8.59 -4.53
CA GLU A 40 18.79 8.35 -5.08
C GLU A 40 19.51 7.17 -4.40
N GLN A 41 18.96 6.65 -3.31
CA GLN A 41 19.46 5.49 -2.58
C GLN A 41 19.30 4.20 -3.41
N THR A 42 20.11 3.20 -3.09
CA THR A 42 19.86 1.81 -3.55
C THR A 42 18.55 1.28 -2.98
N LEU A 43 18.02 0.21 -3.54
CA LEU A 43 16.76 -0.37 -3.06
C LEU A 43 16.86 -0.78 -1.57
N ASP A 44 17.94 -1.43 -1.18
CA ASP A 44 18.13 -1.87 0.20
C ASP A 44 18.22 -0.68 1.17
N GLU A 45 18.93 0.38 0.80
CA GLU A 45 19.01 1.61 1.59
C GLU A 45 17.65 2.31 1.68
N ALA A 46 16.91 2.40 0.57
CA ALA A 46 15.59 3.04 0.52
C ALA A 46 14.56 2.32 1.41
N LEU A 47 14.71 1.01 1.57
CA LEU A 47 13.84 0.15 2.38
C LEU A 47 14.21 0.10 3.86
N ASP A 48 15.37 0.64 4.27
CA ASP A 48 15.75 0.69 5.67
C ASP A 48 14.69 1.45 6.49
N LEU A 49 14.32 0.89 7.64
CA LEU A 49 13.23 1.40 8.47
C LEU A 49 13.55 2.70 9.20
N GLU A 50 14.84 2.98 9.42
CA GLU A 50 15.29 4.16 10.18
C GLU A 50 15.78 5.27 9.25
N THR A 51 16.53 4.90 8.21
CA THR A 51 17.28 5.84 7.35
C THR A 51 16.79 5.89 5.90
N GLY A 52 15.94 4.95 5.49
CA GLY A 52 15.46 4.83 4.11
C GLY A 52 14.54 5.97 3.69
N ASP A 53 14.76 6.48 2.48
CA ASP A 53 14.04 7.63 1.94
C ASP A 53 12.59 7.32 1.55
N LEU A 54 12.23 6.05 1.36
CA LEU A 54 10.84 5.66 1.07
C LEU A 54 9.87 6.20 2.13
N ARG A 55 10.25 6.21 3.41
CA ARG A 55 9.40 6.70 4.50
C ARG A 55 9.02 8.18 4.39
N LYS A 56 9.71 8.95 3.57
CA LYS A 56 9.37 10.35 3.29
C LYS A 56 8.09 10.46 2.47
N TRP A 57 7.83 9.47 1.64
CA TRP A 57 6.74 9.44 0.67
C TRP A 57 5.63 8.46 1.01
N TYR A 58 5.96 7.39 1.73
CA TYR A 58 5.05 6.35 2.20
C TYR A 58 5.19 6.15 3.71
N MET A 59 4.31 6.77 4.48
CA MET A 59 4.46 6.98 5.93
C MET A 59 3.43 6.22 6.78
N HIS A 60 2.65 5.33 6.19
CA HIS A 60 1.66 4.50 6.90
C HIS A 60 1.75 3.03 6.49
N ASN A 61 1.06 2.16 7.23
CA ASN A 61 0.95 0.75 6.89
C ASN A 61 0.08 0.55 5.64
N THR A 62 0.27 -0.59 4.96
CA THR A 62 -0.51 -0.93 3.75
C THR A 62 -1.94 -1.36 4.06
N GLY A 63 -2.28 -1.68 5.30
CA GLY A 63 -3.62 -2.13 5.60
C GLY A 63 -3.88 -2.31 7.10
N HIS A 64 -5.12 -2.64 7.41
CA HIS A 64 -5.62 -2.95 8.74
C HIS A 64 -6.71 -4.03 8.66
N TRP A 65 -7.06 -4.64 9.80
CA TRP A 65 -8.23 -5.51 9.87
C TRP A 65 -9.49 -4.67 9.62
N ILE A 66 -10.43 -5.25 8.87
CA ILE A 66 -11.77 -4.70 8.66
C ILE A 66 -12.80 -5.77 9.01
N GLY A 67 -13.88 -5.38 9.69
CA GLY A 67 -14.91 -6.27 10.16
C GLY A 67 -16.16 -5.51 10.58
N LEU A 68 -16.59 -5.62 11.83
CA LEU A 68 -17.71 -4.84 12.36
C LEU A 68 -17.39 -3.34 12.39
N ASP A 69 -16.12 -3.01 12.60
CA ASP A 69 -15.60 -1.65 12.51
C ASP A 69 -14.63 -1.53 11.32
N VAL A 70 -14.51 -0.31 10.75
CA VAL A 70 -13.56 -0.01 9.67
C VAL A 70 -12.14 -0.33 10.10
N HIS A 71 -11.74 0.15 11.28
CA HIS A 71 -10.50 -0.26 11.94
C HIS A 71 -10.87 -1.28 13.03
N ASP A 72 -11.06 -2.53 12.61
CA ASP A 72 -11.55 -3.55 13.52
C ASP A 72 -10.47 -3.97 14.54
N VAL A 73 -10.95 -4.44 15.67
CA VAL A 73 -10.06 -4.93 16.74
C VAL A 73 -9.34 -6.20 16.30
N GLY A 74 -8.11 -6.34 16.74
CA GLY A 74 -7.32 -7.53 16.43
C GLY A 74 -5.87 -7.35 16.85
N THR A 75 -5.19 -8.47 17.03
CA THR A 75 -3.76 -8.47 17.36
C THR A 75 -2.94 -8.68 16.10
N TYR A 76 -2.13 -7.68 15.74
CA TYR A 76 -1.21 -7.73 14.60
C TYR A 76 0.07 -8.51 14.90
N LYS A 77 0.52 -8.48 16.15
CA LYS A 77 1.78 -9.10 16.59
C LYS A 77 1.58 -9.88 17.87
N PRO A 78 0.95 -11.07 17.83
CA PRO A 78 0.86 -11.93 18.99
C PRO A 78 2.28 -12.34 19.43
N ASN A 79 2.57 -12.19 20.72
CA ASN A 79 3.89 -12.47 21.30
C ASN A 79 5.07 -11.70 20.65
N GLY A 80 4.79 -10.55 20.01
CA GLY A 80 5.81 -9.72 19.36
C GLY A 80 6.11 -10.08 17.90
N GLU A 81 5.64 -11.21 17.41
CA GLU A 81 5.83 -11.66 16.03
C GLU A 81 4.63 -11.31 15.15
N PRO A 82 4.82 -10.99 13.86
CA PRO A 82 3.71 -10.73 12.95
C PRO A 82 2.76 -11.93 12.90
N ARG A 83 1.44 -11.66 13.07
CA ARG A 83 0.41 -12.68 12.95
C ARG A 83 0.44 -13.30 11.55
N LEU A 84 0.36 -14.62 11.45
CA LEU A 84 0.18 -15.28 10.17
C LEU A 84 -1.25 -15.06 9.68
N LEU A 85 -1.38 -14.83 8.38
CA LEU A 85 -2.67 -14.75 7.72
C LEU A 85 -3.30 -16.15 7.69
N GLU A 86 -4.60 -16.19 7.91
CA GLU A 86 -5.40 -17.41 7.92
C GLU A 86 -6.60 -17.20 6.99
N GLU A 87 -7.10 -18.29 6.41
CA GLU A 87 -8.32 -18.27 5.61
C GLU A 87 -9.49 -17.66 6.39
N GLY A 88 -10.27 -16.81 5.74
CA GLY A 88 -11.39 -16.08 6.33
C GLY A 88 -11.03 -14.71 6.94
N MET A 89 -9.76 -14.35 7.04
CA MET A 89 -9.37 -13.01 7.44
C MET A 89 -9.69 -11.99 6.37
N VAL A 90 -10.15 -10.81 6.78
CA VAL A 90 -10.38 -9.66 5.89
C VAL A 90 -9.51 -8.50 6.33
N LEU A 91 -8.83 -7.89 5.37
CA LEU A 91 -7.96 -6.73 5.61
C LEU A 91 -8.02 -5.77 4.42
N THR A 92 -7.74 -4.48 4.69
CA THR A 92 -7.54 -3.51 3.62
C THR A 92 -6.14 -3.66 3.00
N VAL A 93 -6.01 -3.33 1.72
CA VAL A 93 -4.73 -3.17 1.02
C VAL A 93 -4.75 -1.81 0.34
N GLU A 94 -4.07 -0.84 0.96
CA GLU A 94 -4.22 0.59 0.67
C GLU A 94 -2.87 1.34 0.60
N PRO A 95 -1.89 0.89 -0.20
CA PRO A 95 -0.64 1.64 -0.33
C PRO A 95 -0.90 3.05 -0.84
N GLY A 96 -0.07 4.01 -0.41
CA GLY A 96 -0.21 5.40 -0.80
C GLY A 96 1.12 6.13 -0.92
N LEU A 97 1.22 7.07 -1.86
CA LEU A 97 2.34 8.01 -2.00
C LEU A 97 1.84 9.43 -1.83
N TYR A 98 2.60 10.26 -1.09
CA TYR A 98 2.19 11.61 -0.76
C TYR A 98 3.37 12.58 -0.93
N PHE A 99 3.28 13.42 -1.95
CA PHE A 99 4.27 14.45 -2.27
C PHE A 99 3.82 15.80 -1.70
N GLY A 100 3.78 15.86 -0.36
CA GLY A 100 3.24 17.02 0.34
C GLY A 100 4.20 18.19 0.41
N ALA A 101 3.91 19.27 -0.29
CA ALA A 101 4.65 20.53 -0.15
C ALA A 101 4.47 21.18 1.25
N TRP A 102 3.56 20.65 2.08
CA TRP A 102 3.40 21.07 3.49
C TRP A 102 4.47 20.51 4.43
N ARG A 103 5.35 19.64 3.94
CA ARG A 103 6.44 19.06 4.73
C ARG A 103 7.75 19.81 4.46
N PRO A 104 8.13 20.76 5.35
CA PRO A 104 9.35 21.57 5.15
C PRO A 104 10.64 20.75 5.34
N ASP A 105 10.52 19.54 5.90
CA ASP A 105 11.60 18.59 6.15
C ASP A 105 11.92 17.68 4.96
N VAL A 106 11.15 17.80 3.87
CA VAL A 106 11.32 16.95 2.68
C VAL A 106 11.45 17.84 1.44
N ASP A 107 12.56 17.70 0.73
CA ASP A 107 12.73 18.33 -0.58
C ASP A 107 11.90 17.59 -1.62
N CYS A 108 10.69 18.13 -1.88
CA CYS A 108 9.73 17.53 -2.79
C CYS A 108 9.97 18.05 -4.21
N PRO A 109 10.21 17.16 -5.19
CA PRO A 109 10.33 17.58 -6.58
C PRO A 109 9.10 18.37 -7.05
N GLU A 110 9.31 19.57 -7.60
CA GLU A 110 8.24 20.51 -7.97
C GLU A 110 7.16 19.86 -8.85
N ARG A 111 7.58 19.01 -9.79
CA ARG A 111 6.66 18.28 -10.70
C ARG A 111 5.67 17.35 -10.01
N TYR A 112 5.95 16.96 -8.76
CA TYR A 112 5.07 16.08 -7.96
C TYR A 112 4.44 16.79 -6.78
N ALA A 113 4.80 18.05 -6.52
CA ALA A 113 4.35 18.80 -5.36
C ALA A 113 2.81 18.80 -5.24
N ASN A 114 2.33 18.51 -4.03
CA ASN A 114 0.90 18.40 -3.68
C ASN A 114 0.13 17.25 -4.38
N LEU A 115 0.83 16.29 -4.98
CA LEU A 115 0.20 15.06 -5.41
C LEU A 115 0.11 14.05 -4.26
N GLY A 116 -1.00 13.38 -4.18
CA GLY A 116 -1.22 12.23 -3.32
C GLY A 116 -2.08 11.20 -4.03
N ILE A 117 -1.72 9.93 -3.90
CA ILE A 117 -2.51 8.85 -4.47
C ILE A 117 -2.50 7.66 -3.52
N ARG A 118 -3.70 7.14 -3.24
CA ARG A 118 -3.95 5.87 -2.55
C ARG A 118 -4.90 5.05 -3.42
N ILE A 119 -4.64 3.76 -3.54
CA ILE A 119 -5.55 2.79 -4.14
C ILE A 119 -5.81 1.75 -3.08
N GLU A 120 -7.09 1.51 -2.78
CA GLU A 120 -7.52 0.67 -1.67
C GLU A 120 -8.51 -0.39 -2.15
N ASP A 121 -8.31 -1.61 -1.69
CA ASP A 121 -9.26 -2.71 -1.79
C ASP A 121 -9.40 -3.42 -0.44
N ASP A 122 -10.59 -3.98 -0.23
CA ASP A 122 -10.86 -4.93 0.84
C ASP A 122 -10.59 -6.34 0.32
N VAL A 123 -9.76 -7.09 1.03
CA VAL A 123 -9.27 -8.38 0.57
C VAL A 123 -9.61 -9.48 1.58
N LEU A 124 -10.29 -10.50 1.10
CA LEU A 124 -10.54 -11.75 1.85
C LEU A 124 -9.40 -12.74 1.55
N VAL A 125 -8.75 -13.19 2.60
CA VAL A 125 -7.77 -14.28 2.53
C VAL A 125 -8.50 -15.60 2.30
N THR A 126 -8.24 -16.27 1.19
CA THR A 126 -8.84 -17.58 0.86
C THR A 126 -7.77 -18.67 0.84
N ALA A 127 -8.20 -19.93 0.78
CA ALA A 127 -7.29 -21.07 0.63
C ALA A 127 -6.49 -21.07 -0.68
N ASN A 128 -6.97 -20.30 -1.68
CA ASN A 128 -6.34 -20.15 -3.00
C ASN A 128 -5.81 -18.72 -3.20
N ASP A 129 -6.23 -18.08 -4.30
CA ASP A 129 -5.91 -16.67 -4.55
C ASP A 129 -6.74 -15.74 -3.65
N PRO A 130 -6.19 -14.60 -3.24
CA PRO A 130 -6.95 -13.60 -2.49
C PRO A 130 -8.20 -13.16 -3.25
N ASP A 131 -9.33 -13.02 -2.56
CA ASP A 131 -10.57 -12.51 -3.14
C ASP A 131 -10.70 -11.01 -2.84
N VAL A 132 -10.75 -10.21 -3.90
CA VAL A 132 -10.86 -8.74 -3.80
C VAL A 132 -12.33 -8.36 -3.76
N LEU A 133 -12.86 -8.12 -2.56
CA LEU A 133 -14.28 -7.84 -2.34
C LEU A 133 -14.76 -6.55 -3.03
N THR A 134 -13.85 -5.60 -3.25
CA THR A 134 -14.09 -4.31 -3.90
C THR A 134 -13.61 -4.27 -5.36
N ALA A 135 -13.42 -5.42 -6.00
CA ALA A 135 -12.89 -5.53 -7.37
C ALA A 135 -13.66 -4.69 -8.41
N ALA A 136 -14.96 -4.44 -8.18
CA ALA A 136 -15.79 -3.64 -9.07
C ALA A 136 -15.47 -2.12 -9.02
N CYS A 137 -14.68 -1.66 -8.05
CA CYS A 137 -14.27 -0.25 -7.97
C CYS A 137 -13.22 0.05 -9.04
N PRO A 138 -13.45 1.02 -9.95
CA PRO A 138 -12.49 1.41 -10.96
C PRO A 138 -11.17 1.90 -10.36
N LYS A 139 -10.04 1.44 -10.90
CA LYS A 139 -8.71 1.81 -10.39
C LYS A 139 -7.62 1.95 -11.44
N THR A 140 -7.83 1.44 -12.64
CA THR A 140 -6.89 1.68 -13.75
C THR A 140 -6.99 3.11 -14.25
N VAL A 141 -5.94 3.61 -14.90
CA VAL A 141 -5.93 4.97 -15.48
C VAL A 141 -7.10 5.14 -16.45
N GLU A 142 -7.30 4.17 -17.34
CA GLU A 142 -8.35 4.18 -18.36
C GLU A 142 -9.76 4.22 -17.74
N GLU A 143 -10.00 3.43 -16.70
CA GLU A 143 -11.29 3.41 -16.00
C GLU A 143 -11.55 4.75 -15.31
N ILE A 144 -10.59 5.27 -14.55
CA ILE A 144 -10.73 6.54 -13.83
C ILE A 144 -10.95 7.70 -14.82
N GLU A 145 -10.16 7.80 -15.89
CA GLU A 145 -10.34 8.83 -16.93
C GLU A 145 -11.69 8.70 -17.64
N SER A 146 -12.22 7.49 -17.74
CA SER A 146 -13.52 7.26 -18.37
C SER A 146 -14.69 7.84 -17.59
N ILE A 147 -14.56 8.03 -16.28
CA ILE A 147 -15.65 8.50 -15.38
C ILE A 147 -15.38 9.90 -14.81
N THR A 148 -14.12 10.32 -14.70
CA THR A 148 -13.76 11.61 -14.09
C THR A 148 -14.34 12.78 -14.89
N GLY A 149 -15.00 13.72 -14.20
CA GLY A 149 -15.61 14.91 -14.81
C GLY A 149 -16.90 14.67 -15.57
N LYS A 150 -17.43 13.45 -15.56
CA LYS A 150 -18.76 13.17 -16.12
C LYS A 150 -19.86 13.41 -15.08
N PRO A 151 -21.02 13.98 -15.46
CA PRO A 151 -22.18 14.04 -14.56
C PRO A 151 -22.67 12.61 -14.30
N PHE A 152 -23.09 12.36 -13.04
CA PHE A 152 -23.77 11.13 -12.64
C PHE A 152 -25.20 11.10 -13.17
#